data_e22afd2dd7a0594f77a55d533f39c00a
#
_entry.id   e22afd2dd7a0594f77a55d533f39c00a
#
_cell.length_a   1.000
_cell.length_b   1.000
_cell.length_c   1.000
_cell.angle_alpha   90.00
_cell.angle_beta   90.00
_cell.angle_gamma   90.00
#
_symmetry.space_group_name_H-M   'P 1'
#
loop_
_entity.id
_entity.type
_entity.pdbx_description
1 polymer ?
#
loop_
_entity_poly.entity_id
_entity_poly.type
_entity_poly.pdbx_seq_one_letter_code
_entity_poly.pdbx_strand_id
1 'polypeptide(L)'
;MNLLVDIGNTSIKFSSIVDKNLKKISQIRYSKEDLKSVTLFFKNKLKTHTKIYICSVVSEVDKVIIKNLKSHRNRLFFINKMK
;
A
#
# COMPACT_ATOMS: atom_id res chain seq x y z
N MET A 1 9.80 -11.34 1.13
CA MET A 1 10.06 -9.90 1.00
C MET A 1 8.81 -9.12 1.38
N ASN A 2 8.97 -8.06 2.13
CA ASN A 2 7.85 -7.23 2.54
C ASN A 2 7.89 -5.88 1.84
N LEU A 3 6.76 -5.19 1.81
CA LEU A 3 6.62 -3.89 1.19
C LEU A 3 6.14 -2.87 2.22
N LEU A 4 6.72 -1.69 2.21
CA LEU A 4 6.21 -0.55 2.96
C LEU A 4 5.58 0.43 1.98
N VAL A 5 4.35 0.84 2.27
CA VAL A 5 3.59 1.75 1.40
C VAL A 5 3.11 2.94 2.21
N ASP A 6 3.35 4.14 1.71
CA ASP A 6 2.88 5.38 2.31
C ASP A 6 1.92 6.06 1.33
N ILE A 7 0.65 6.14 1.71
CA ILE A 7 -0.40 6.67 0.86
C ILE A 7 -0.72 8.11 1.28
N GLY A 8 -0.40 9.05 0.40
CA GLY A 8 -0.78 10.44 0.55
C GLY A 8 -1.99 10.78 -0.33
N ASN A 9 -2.36 12.04 -0.37
CA ASN A 9 -3.58 12.48 -1.08
C ASN A 9 -3.49 12.34 -2.60
N THR A 10 -2.29 12.41 -3.17
CA THR A 10 -2.10 12.39 -4.62
C THR A 10 -1.07 11.39 -5.09
N SER A 11 -0.36 10.77 -4.17
CA SER A 11 0.71 9.85 -4.55
C SER A 11 0.87 8.74 -3.52
N ILE A 12 1.47 7.66 -3.98
CA ILE A 12 1.83 6.51 -3.15
C ILE A 12 3.34 6.32 -3.26
N LYS A 13 4.02 6.36 -2.12
CA LYS A 13 5.44 6.03 -2.03
C LYS A 13 5.56 4.62 -1.50
N PHE A 14 6.52 3.88 -2.03
CA PHE A 14 6.67 2.49 -1.61
C PHE A 14 8.11 2.03 -1.74
N SER A 15 8.46 1.05 -0.93
CA SER A 15 9.79 0.46 -0.94
C SER A 15 9.73 -0.97 -0.41
N SER A 16 10.51 -1.85 -1.01
CA SER A 16 10.69 -3.20 -0.47
C SER A 16 11.58 -3.15 0.77
N ILE A 17 11.26 -3.99 1.75
CA ILE A 17 12.04 -4.13 2.97
C ILE A 17 12.84 -5.43 2.84
N VAL A 18 14.16 -5.32 2.84
CA VAL A 18 15.07 -6.46 2.75
C VAL A 18 16.08 -6.36 3.89
N ASP A 19 16.15 -7.38 4.74
CA ASP A 19 17.07 -7.43 5.88
C ASP A 19 16.97 -6.18 6.77
N LYS A 20 15.73 -5.75 7.06
CA LYS A 20 15.41 -4.59 7.89
C LYS A 20 15.80 -3.26 7.25
N ASN A 21 16.22 -3.26 6.00
CA ASN A 21 16.57 -2.04 5.28
C ASN A 21 15.58 -1.77 4.16
N LEU A 22 15.24 -0.50 3.96
CA LEU A 22 14.43 -0.09 2.84
C LEU A 22 15.30 -0.05 1.59
N LYS A 23 14.79 -0.60 0.50
CA LYS A 23 15.41 -0.44 -0.80
C LYS A 23 15.01 0.92 -1.38
N LYS A 24 15.39 1.17 -2.64
CA LYS A 24 15.07 2.41 -3.32
C LYS A 24 13.58 2.74 -3.17
N ILE A 25 13.29 3.94 -2.71
CA ILE A 25 11.91 4.42 -2.59
C ILE A 25 11.41 4.82 -3.96
N SER A 26 10.25 4.29 -4.33
CA SER A 26 9.57 4.62 -5.58
C SER A 26 8.29 5.38 -5.28
N GLN A 27 7.76 6.06 -6.28
CA GLN A 27 6.55 6.84 -6.12
C GLN A 27 5.70 6.72 -7.38
N ILE A 28 4.38 6.57 -7.17
CA ILE A 28 3.41 6.67 -8.26
C ILE A 28 2.37 7.71 -7.89
N ARG A 29 1.77 8.31 -8.90
CA ARG A 29 0.63 9.21 -8.70
C ARG A 29 -0.65 8.43 -8.91
N TYR A 30 -1.72 8.85 -8.23
CA TYR A 30 -3.04 8.27 -8.41
C TYR A 30 -4.11 9.35 -8.30
N SER A 31 -5.29 9.04 -8.78
CA SER A 31 -6.46 9.91 -8.65
C SER A 31 -7.50 9.26 -7.76
N LYS A 32 -8.12 10.04 -6.88
CA LYS A 32 -9.23 9.55 -6.07
C LYS A 32 -10.44 9.16 -6.92
N GLU A 33 -10.47 9.60 -8.18
CA GLU A 33 -11.52 9.23 -9.12
C GLU A 33 -11.22 7.88 -9.80
N ASP A 34 -10.00 7.35 -9.67
CA ASP A 34 -9.61 6.08 -10.26
C ASP A 34 -8.91 5.21 -9.21
N LEU A 35 -9.69 4.73 -8.25
CA LEU A 35 -9.15 3.87 -7.20
C LEU A 35 -8.96 2.44 -7.65
N LYS A 36 -9.42 2.08 -8.84
CA LYS A 36 -9.15 0.76 -9.43
C LYS A 36 -7.66 0.57 -9.68
N SER A 37 -6.98 1.63 -10.10
CA SER A 37 -5.53 1.56 -10.33
C SER A 37 -4.78 1.31 -9.03
N VAL A 38 -5.25 1.83 -7.91
CA VAL A 38 -4.68 1.57 -6.59
C VAL A 38 -4.84 0.10 -6.22
N THR A 39 -6.03 -0.45 -6.44
CA THR A 39 -6.29 -1.87 -6.19
C THR A 39 -5.37 -2.75 -7.01
N LEU A 40 -5.19 -2.44 -8.30
CA LEU A 40 -4.29 -3.18 -9.18
C LEU A 40 -2.84 -3.09 -8.70
N PHE A 41 -2.42 -1.92 -8.23
CA PHE A 41 -1.09 -1.74 -7.67
C PHE A 41 -0.86 -2.73 -6.52
N PHE A 42 -1.79 -2.81 -5.58
CA PHE A 42 -1.67 -3.73 -4.45
C PHE A 42 -1.72 -5.19 -4.87
N LYS A 43 -2.60 -5.54 -5.81
CA LYS A 43 -2.67 -6.90 -6.33
C LYS A 43 -1.36 -7.34 -6.95
N ASN A 44 -0.72 -6.45 -7.72
CA ASN A 44 0.57 -6.73 -8.32
C ASN A 44 1.66 -6.91 -7.26
N LYS A 45 1.66 -6.06 -6.24
CA LYS A 45 2.66 -6.15 -5.17
C LYS A 45 2.48 -7.42 -4.33
N LEU A 46 1.26 -7.87 -4.15
CA LEU A 46 0.99 -9.11 -3.42
C LEU A 46 1.51 -10.37 -4.14
N LYS A 47 1.79 -10.27 -5.44
CA LYS A 47 2.41 -11.37 -6.18
C LYS A 47 3.89 -11.56 -5.83
N THR A 48 4.55 -10.49 -5.41
CA THR A 48 5.99 -10.50 -5.18
C THR A 48 6.38 -10.24 -3.74
N HIS A 49 5.43 -9.81 -2.89
CA HIS A 49 5.68 -9.49 -1.49
C HIS A 49 4.75 -10.28 -0.59
N THR A 50 5.30 -10.78 0.53
CA THR A 50 4.55 -11.59 1.47
C THR A 50 3.59 -10.73 2.30
N LYS A 51 4.07 -9.61 2.79
CA LYS A 51 3.31 -8.69 3.65
C LYS A 51 3.45 -7.26 3.14
N ILE A 52 2.39 -6.49 3.28
CA ILE A 52 2.40 -5.07 2.92
C ILE A 52 2.01 -4.26 4.17
N TYR A 53 2.91 -3.38 4.57
CA TYR A 53 2.67 -2.44 5.67
C TYR A 53 2.23 -1.12 5.07
N ILE A 54 1.05 -0.65 5.47
CA ILE A 54 0.39 0.50 4.85
C ILE A 54 0.27 1.63 5.87
N CYS A 55 0.85 2.78 5.54
CA CYS A 55 0.69 4.01 6.28
C CYS A 55 -0.11 4.95 5.40
N SER A 56 -1.33 5.29 5.82
CA SER A 56 -2.25 6.05 4.97
C SER A 56 -2.89 7.19 5.73
N VAL A 57 -3.07 8.32 5.03
CA VAL A 57 -3.85 9.45 5.53
C VAL A 57 -5.16 9.63 4.75
N VAL A 58 -5.50 8.66 3.89
CA VAL A 58 -6.67 8.76 2.99
C VAL A 58 -7.62 7.61 3.26
N SER A 59 -8.67 7.90 4.04
CA SER A 59 -9.63 6.87 4.45
C SER A 59 -10.38 6.24 3.29
N GLU A 60 -10.64 7.00 2.23
CA GLU A 60 -11.33 6.47 1.04
C GLU A 60 -10.52 5.38 0.36
N VAL A 61 -9.21 5.57 0.28
CA VAL A 61 -8.31 4.57 -0.30
C VAL A 61 -8.27 3.33 0.60
N ASP A 62 -8.20 3.53 1.92
CA ASP A 62 -8.18 2.41 2.87
C ASP A 62 -9.42 1.54 2.72
N LYS A 63 -10.59 2.14 2.60
CA LYS A 63 -11.85 1.41 2.42
C LYS A 63 -11.86 0.59 1.14
N VAL A 64 -11.33 1.14 0.06
CA VAL A 64 -11.25 0.44 -1.22
C VAL A 64 -10.31 -0.75 -1.13
N ILE A 65 -9.16 -0.57 -0.49
CA ILE A 65 -8.18 -1.65 -0.31
C ILE A 65 -8.80 -2.78 0.51
N ILE A 66 -9.41 -2.46 1.64
CA ILE A 66 -10.02 -3.46 2.52
C ILE A 66 -11.16 -4.20 1.80
N LYS A 67 -11.99 -3.48 1.07
CA LYS A 67 -13.12 -4.07 0.36
C LYS A 67 -12.69 -4.99 -0.77
N ASN A 68 -11.73 -4.57 -1.57
CA ASN A 68 -11.35 -5.27 -2.80
C ASN A 68 -10.28 -6.33 -2.61
N LEU A 69 -9.60 -6.33 -1.47
CA LEU A 69 -8.50 -7.26 -1.19
C LEU A 69 -8.78 -8.10 0.06
N LYS A 70 -10.06 -8.44 0.30
CA LYS A 70 -10.46 -9.22 1.49
C LYS A 70 -9.75 -10.56 1.60
N SER A 71 -9.53 -11.24 0.48
CA SER A 71 -8.84 -12.53 0.48
C SER A 71 -7.38 -12.43 0.90
N HIS A 72 -6.81 -11.24 0.87
CA HIS A 72 -5.42 -11.00 1.27
C HIS A 72 -5.32 -10.18 2.57
N ARG A 73 -6.43 -10.05 3.31
CA ARG A 73 -6.51 -9.16 4.47
C ARG A 73 -5.44 -9.48 5.52
N ASN A 74 -5.12 -10.74 5.70
CA ASN A 74 -4.11 -11.18 6.66
C ASN A 74 -2.67 -10.82 6.25
N ARG A 75 -2.49 -10.32 5.04
CA ARG A 75 -1.18 -9.90 4.52
C ARG A 75 -1.06 -8.38 4.45
N LEU A 76 -2.11 -7.64 4.81
CA LEU A 76 -2.16 -6.19 4.77
C LEU A 76 -2.20 -5.65 6.20
N PHE A 77 -1.22 -4.83 6.55
CA PHE A 77 -1.08 -4.28 7.90
C PHE A 77 -1.15 -2.76 7.85
N PHE A 78 -2.24 -2.20 8.33
CA PHE A 78 -2.40 -0.75 8.39
C PHE A 78 -1.72 -0.23 9.65
N ILE A 79 -0.80 0.71 9.46
CA ILE A 79 -0.04 1.32 10.53
C ILE A 79 -0.63 2.70 10.79
N ASN A 80 -1.11 2.92 12.02
CA ASN A 80 -1.61 4.23 12.39
C ASN A 80 -0.45 5.18 12.63
N LYS A 81 -0.51 6.35 12.00
CA LYS A 81 0.48 7.37 12.26
C LYS A 81 0.21 7.99 13.62
N MET A 82 1.23 8.07 14.43
CA MET A 82 1.15 8.79 15.70
C MET A 82 1.12 10.28 15.44
N LYS A 83 0.28 10.93 16.14
CA LYS A 83 0.16 12.39 16.04
C LYS A 83 1.02 13.08 17.09
#